data_e70bb4584a5d95c189222398b950924f
#
_entry.id   e70bb4584a5d95c189222398b950924f
#
_cell.length_a   1.000
_cell.length_b   1.000
_cell.length_c   1.000
_cell.angle_alpha   90.00
_cell.angle_beta   90.00
_cell.angle_gamma   90.00
#
_symmetry.space_group_name_H-M   'P 1'
#
loop_
_entity.id
_entity.type
_entity.pdbx_description
1 polymer ?
#
loop_
_entity_poly.entity_id
_entity_poly.type
_entity_poly.pdbx_seq_one_letter_code
_entity_poly.pdbx_strand_id
1 'polypeptide(L)'
;VTSSSPAEQDDDADEPVASSRRPADPHDVRLVPAALAAWGAVAAGLGSTATMVLISGALAAVVAALALWLSGRVRVRGTRGGVVARIGLQVALTAGVVAACLAAVAVHHSARADHPLTASMSAGGNVELDGTVLSDPAAGMRGQVRVGLAVEPSGQVLAFAPPGERRLAIGSVVRLEGTARPTDPADRALAIVFADEPLQLVREPTGLLGAADRLREGLRQASRDLSPQARGLVPGIAVGDDRDLPADLEDAARVTGLTHLTAVSGAHVSLLLLGVLSVVGKGRPRIAALVGPAVVLGLVTLVRPEPSVLRAAATGAVVLLAGVVGRPSRGLPALAVALVCLLLVDPPIAREIGLILSVAATAAIVVLSGPIARRLSLGVPRWLARGLAIPAAAQLACGPVIVLLDPRLAMTAVPANVLAAPAVPGATVLGLLAAVVEPVWH
;
A
#
# COMPACT_ATOMS: atom_id res chain seq x y z
N VAL A 1 60.98 61.10 -13.60
CA VAL A 1 60.88 59.67 -13.83
C VAL A 1 59.54 59.19 -13.15
N THR A 2 58.53 59.13 -13.98
CA THR A 2 57.16 58.77 -13.63
C THR A 2 56.93 57.29 -13.96
N SER A 3 56.59 56.45 -13.01
CA SER A 3 56.10 55.05 -13.18
C SER A 3 54.61 55.05 -13.08
N SER A 4 53.92 54.74 -14.13
CA SER A 4 52.49 54.44 -14.23
C SER A 4 52.25 53.00 -13.84
N SER A 5 51.35 52.78 -12.86
CA SER A 5 50.78 51.49 -12.48
C SER A 5 49.61 51.16 -13.42
N PRO A 6 49.44 49.90 -13.88
CA PRO A 6 48.26 49.51 -14.62
C PRO A 6 47.11 49.19 -13.70
N ALA A 7 45.94 49.60 -14.12
CA ALA A 7 44.64 49.26 -13.46
C ALA A 7 44.34 47.78 -13.54
N GLU A 8 44.05 47.21 -12.39
CA GLU A 8 43.50 45.90 -12.18
C GLU A 8 42.02 45.94 -12.62
N GLN A 9 41.69 45.25 -13.71
CA GLN A 9 40.32 45.02 -14.15
C GLN A 9 39.74 43.90 -13.26
N ASP A 10 38.84 44.30 -12.35
CA ASP A 10 37.92 43.39 -11.66
C ASP A 10 36.96 42.82 -12.71
N ASP A 11 37.27 41.58 -13.13
CA ASP A 11 36.36 40.70 -13.87
C ASP A 11 35.54 39.92 -12.83
N ASP A 12 34.57 40.60 -12.20
CA ASP A 12 33.51 39.95 -11.42
C ASP A 12 32.61 39.20 -12.42
N ALA A 13 33.07 38.01 -12.82
CA ALA A 13 32.25 37.03 -13.50
C ALA A 13 31.10 36.65 -12.57
N ASP A 14 29.90 37.08 -12.91
CA ASP A 14 28.61 36.63 -12.37
C ASP A 14 28.54 35.09 -12.43
N GLU A 15 29.04 34.42 -11.41
CA GLU A 15 28.70 32.99 -11.19
C GLU A 15 27.20 32.93 -10.98
N PRO A 16 26.46 32.16 -11.80
CA PRO A 16 25.04 31.93 -11.57
C PRO A 16 24.90 31.27 -10.23
N VAL A 17 24.35 31.99 -9.24
CA VAL A 17 23.95 31.49 -7.94
C VAL A 17 23.04 30.28 -8.17
N ALA A 18 23.64 29.09 -8.11
CA ALA A 18 22.93 27.84 -8.16
C ALA A 18 21.90 27.89 -7.03
N SER A 19 20.63 28.05 -7.39
CA SER A 19 19.51 28.07 -6.46
C SER A 19 19.57 26.79 -5.61
N SER A 20 20.10 26.90 -4.40
CA SER A 20 20.16 25.82 -3.44
C SER A 20 18.72 25.43 -3.10
N ARG A 21 18.19 24.47 -3.86
CA ARG A 21 16.89 23.88 -3.59
C ARG A 21 16.97 23.28 -2.19
N ARG A 22 16.24 23.85 -1.24
CA ARG A 22 16.13 23.33 0.12
C ARG A 22 15.70 21.86 0.02
N PRO A 23 16.36 20.95 0.76
CA PRO A 23 15.94 19.56 0.79
C PRO A 23 14.49 19.48 1.25
N ALA A 24 13.69 18.57 0.65
CA ALA A 24 12.29 18.37 1.02
C ALA A 24 12.20 17.99 2.49
N ASP A 25 11.39 18.72 3.25
CA ASP A 25 11.13 18.43 4.64
C ASP A 25 10.26 17.16 4.74
N PRO A 26 10.75 16.07 5.36
CA PRO A 26 9.96 14.85 5.53
C PRO A 26 8.74 15.02 6.44
N HIS A 27 8.69 16.11 7.21
CA HIS A 27 7.61 16.47 8.12
C HIS A 27 6.65 17.53 7.55
N ASP A 28 6.71 17.83 6.25
CA ASP A 28 5.72 18.73 5.64
C ASP A 28 4.31 18.14 5.75
N VAL A 29 3.46 18.78 6.57
CA VAL A 29 2.10 18.31 6.86
C VAL A 29 1.02 18.91 5.96
N ARG A 30 1.37 19.70 4.95
CA ARG A 30 0.38 20.47 4.15
C ARG A 30 -0.64 19.59 3.44
N LEU A 31 -0.27 18.39 3.02
CA LEU A 31 -1.16 17.44 2.34
C LEU A 31 -1.91 16.52 3.32
N VAL A 32 -1.47 16.42 4.56
CA VAL A 32 -2.05 15.51 5.57
C VAL A 32 -3.53 15.81 5.84
N PRO A 33 -3.96 17.07 6.07
CA PRO A 33 -5.37 17.36 6.30
C PRO A 33 -6.26 16.94 5.11
N ALA A 34 -5.80 17.17 3.87
CA ALA A 34 -6.54 16.77 2.67
C ALA A 34 -6.68 15.25 2.57
N ALA A 35 -5.60 14.50 2.82
CA ALA A 35 -5.60 13.05 2.78
C ALA A 35 -6.49 12.43 3.88
N LEU A 36 -6.42 12.94 5.11
CA LEU A 36 -7.26 12.46 6.22
C LEU A 36 -8.74 12.80 6.02
N ALA A 37 -9.05 14.02 5.54
CA ALA A 37 -10.42 14.40 5.22
C ALA A 37 -11.00 13.54 4.09
N ALA A 38 -10.23 13.28 3.04
CA ALA A 38 -10.62 12.38 1.96
C ALA A 38 -10.84 10.95 2.47
N TRP A 39 -9.95 10.43 3.31
CA TRP A 39 -10.10 9.10 3.89
C TRP A 39 -11.37 8.97 4.72
N GLY A 40 -11.62 9.92 5.63
CA GLY A 40 -12.85 9.94 6.42
C GLY A 40 -14.10 10.07 5.57
N ALA A 41 -14.07 10.93 4.52
CA ALA A 41 -15.19 11.11 3.60
C ALA A 41 -15.48 9.83 2.79
N VAL A 42 -14.46 9.13 2.29
CA VAL A 42 -14.61 7.85 1.58
C VAL A 42 -15.17 6.78 2.52
N ALA A 43 -14.58 6.63 3.71
CA ALA A 43 -15.03 5.63 4.69
C ALA A 43 -16.50 5.84 5.12
N ALA A 44 -16.93 7.09 5.28
CA ALA A 44 -18.32 7.44 5.55
C ALA A 44 -19.22 7.24 4.31
N GLY A 45 -18.75 7.68 3.14
CA GLY A 45 -19.48 7.62 1.87
C GLY A 45 -19.81 6.19 1.45
N LEU A 46 -18.91 5.24 1.67
CA LEU A 46 -19.14 3.82 1.38
C LEU A 46 -20.34 3.23 2.14
N GLY A 47 -20.60 3.68 3.37
CA GLY A 47 -21.78 3.25 4.16
C GLY A 47 -23.02 4.12 3.94
N SER A 48 -22.98 5.09 3.01
CA SER A 48 -24.06 6.02 2.75
C SER A 48 -24.79 5.68 1.45
N THR A 49 -25.97 6.27 1.22
CA THR A 49 -26.66 6.10 -0.05
C THR A 49 -25.92 6.86 -1.17
N ALA A 50 -26.03 6.39 -2.41
CA ALA A 50 -25.44 7.04 -3.57
C ALA A 50 -25.84 8.52 -3.69
N THR A 51 -27.08 8.83 -3.37
CA THR A 51 -27.60 10.22 -3.37
C THR A 51 -26.88 11.10 -2.35
N MET A 52 -26.67 10.61 -1.13
CA MET A 52 -25.91 11.36 -0.10
C MET A 52 -24.47 11.59 -0.50
N VAL A 53 -23.84 10.59 -1.12
CA VAL A 53 -22.46 10.71 -1.63
C VAL A 53 -22.37 11.79 -2.72
N LEU A 54 -23.31 11.79 -3.67
CA LEU A 54 -23.35 12.79 -4.74
C LEU A 54 -23.59 14.22 -4.20
N ILE A 55 -24.53 14.38 -3.26
CA ILE A 55 -24.79 15.68 -2.62
C ILE A 55 -23.56 16.18 -1.87
N SER A 56 -22.93 15.32 -1.06
CA SER A 56 -21.71 15.66 -0.30
C SER A 56 -20.54 16.00 -1.21
N GLY A 57 -20.38 15.27 -2.31
CA GLY A 57 -19.36 15.53 -3.32
C GLY A 57 -19.57 16.87 -4.04
N ALA A 58 -20.81 17.17 -4.44
CA ALA A 58 -21.17 18.44 -5.05
C ALA A 58 -20.95 19.62 -4.08
N LEU A 59 -21.34 19.47 -2.81
CA LEU A 59 -21.09 20.49 -1.79
C LEU A 59 -19.58 20.74 -1.59
N ALA A 60 -18.79 19.68 -1.51
CA ALA A 60 -17.33 19.80 -1.41
C ALA A 60 -16.73 20.51 -2.63
N ALA A 61 -17.22 20.22 -3.84
CA ALA A 61 -16.78 20.90 -5.06
C ALA A 61 -17.13 22.40 -5.04
N VAL A 62 -18.32 22.77 -4.59
CA VAL A 62 -18.76 24.17 -4.42
C VAL A 62 -17.88 24.88 -3.39
N VAL A 63 -17.58 24.26 -2.25
CA VAL A 63 -16.67 24.81 -1.23
C VAL A 63 -15.28 25.03 -1.81
N ALA A 64 -14.76 24.07 -2.59
CA ALA A 64 -13.46 24.20 -3.25
C ALA A 64 -13.45 25.39 -4.23
N ALA A 65 -14.46 25.52 -5.08
CA ALA A 65 -14.58 26.61 -6.04
C ALA A 65 -14.69 27.98 -5.35
N LEU A 66 -15.51 28.08 -4.30
CA LEU A 66 -15.68 29.30 -3.52
C LEU A 66 -14.38 29.71 -2.81
N ALA A 67 -13.67 28.75 -2.20
CA ALA A 67 -12.39 28.99 -1.55
C ALA A 67 -11.31 29.47 -2.52
N LEU A 68 -11.26 28.89 -3.73
CA LEU A 68 -10.37 29.35 -4.80
C LEU A 68 -10.70 30.79 -5.24
N TRP A 69 -11.97 31.08 -5.46
CA TRP A 69 -12.43 32.40 -5.88
C TRP A 69 -12.12 33.49 -4.83
N LEU A 70 -12.39 33.21 -3.54
CA LEU A 70 -12.08 34.11 -2.43
C LEU A 70 -10.57 34.32 -2.30
N SER A 71 -9.76 33.26 -2.43
CA SER A 71 -8.28 33.33 -2.35
C SER A 71 -7.70 34.17 -3.47
N GLY A 72 -8.27 34.12 -4.69
CA GLY A 72 -7.91 34.94 -5.82
C GLY A 72 -8.15 36.42 -5.57
N ARG A 73 -9.31 36.78 -4.97
CA ARG A 73 -9.66 38.17 -4.65
C ARG A 73 -8.81 38.78 -3.53
N VAL A 74 -8.43 37.98 -2.53
CA VAL A 74 -7.63 38.45 -1.38
C VAL A 74 -6.17 38.66 -1.75
N ARG A 75 -5.61 37.94 -2.72
CA ARG A 75 -4.23 38.17 -3.22
C ARG A 75 -3.95 39.58 -3.73
N VAL A 76 -4.99 40.28 -4.14
CA VAL A 76 -4.90 41.65 -4.69
C VAL A 76 -4.77 42.73 -3.59
N ARG A 77 -4.93 42.41 -2.29
CA ARG A 77 -5.11 43.39 -1.21
C ARG A 77 -4.00 43.49 -0.14
N GLY A 78 -2.74 43.11 -0.43
CA GLY A 78 -1.60 43.42 0.47
C GLY A 78 -1.16 42.30 1.43
N THR A 79 -0.16 42.58 2.28
CA THR A 79 0.62 41.60 3.08
C THR A 79 -0.19 40.75 4.08
N ARG A 80 -1.26 41.26 4.66
CA ARG A 80 -2.19 40.47 5.51
C ARG A 80 -3.03 39.48 4.66
N GLY A 81 -3.17 39.73 3.38
CA GLY A 81 -3.83 38.83 2.43
C GLY A 81 -3.10 37.48 2.21
N GLY A 82 -1.80 37.39 2.49
CA GLY A 82 -1.02 36.17 2.24
C GLY A 82 -1.42 34.99 3.12
N VAL A 83 -1.79 35.20 4.38
CA VAL A 83 -2.23 34.10 5.29
C VAL A 83 -3.62 33.62 4.91
N VAL A 84 -4.56 34.54 4.69
CA VAL A 84 -5.94 34.22 4.29
C VAL A 84 -5.96 33.49 2.94
N ALA A 85 -5.16 33.93 1.98
CA ALA A 85 -5.02 33.27 0.69
C ALA A 85 -4.44 31.85 0.82
N ARG A 86 -3.48 31.59 1.73
CA ARG A 86 -2.93 30.27 2.00
C ARG A 86 -3.97 29.34 2.64
N ILE A 87 -4.73 29.83 3.63
CA ILE A 87 -5.82 29.07 4.26
C ILE A 87 -6.88 28.72 3.22
N GLY A 88 -7.30 29.69 2.41
CA GLY A 88 -8.27 29.47 1.35
C GLY A 88 -7.78 28.45 0.31
N LEU A 89 -6.52 28.48 -0.07
CA LEU A 89 -5.94 27.47 -0.97
C LEU A 89 -5.91 26.09 -0.32
N GLN A 90 -5.61 26.00 0.98
CA GLN A 90 -5.62 24.72 1.72
C GLN A 90 -7.04 24.16 1.82
N VAL A 91 -8.04 25.00 2.08
CA VAL A 91 -9.46 24.60 2.09
C VAL A 91 -9.89 24.13 0.71
N ALA A 92 -9.52 24.87 -0.34
CA ALA A 92 -9.83 24.50 -1.71
C ALA A 92 -9.22 23.16 -2.12
N LEU A 93 -7.95 22.92 -1.76
CA LEU A 93 -7.27 21.66 -2.01
C LEU A 93 -7.98 20.51 -1.28
N THR A 94 -8.25 20.67 0.02
CA THR A 94 -8.91 19.66 0.84
C THR A 94 -10.30 19.32 0.29
N ALA A 95 -11.11 20.33 0.02
CA ALA A 95 -12.45 20.14 -0.50
C ALA A 95 -12.46 19.56 -1.92
N GLY A 96 -11.51 19.95 -2.78
CA GLY A 96 -11.37 19.39 -4.11
C GLY A 96 -10.96 17.90 -4.10
N VAL A 97 -10.03 17.52 -3.22
CA VAL A 97 -9.62 16.12 -3.05
C VAL A 97 -10.79 15.29 -2.51
N VAL A 98 -11.53 15.80 -1.51
CA VAL A 98 -12.73 15.15 -0.96
C VAL A 98 -13.77 14.95 -2.05
N ALA A 99 -14.06 15.98 -2.85
CA ALA A 99 -15.02 15.89 -3.95
C ALA A 99 -14.63 14.80 -4.97
N ALA A 100 -13.36 14.77 -5.37
CA ALA A 100 -12.85 13.76 -6.30
C ALA A 100 -12.97 12.33 -5.72
N CYS A 101 -12.63 12.14 -4.45
CA CYS A 101 -12.76 10.84 -3.79
C CYS A 101 -14.22 10.41 -3.63
N LEU A 102 -15.13 11.33 -3.31
CA LEU A 102 -16.58 11.02 -3.25
C LEU A 102 -17.16 10.71 -4.64
N ALA A 103 -16.65 11.34 -5.71
CA ALA A 103 -17.00 10.95 -7.07
C ALA A 103 -16.56 9.50 -7.38
N ALA A 104 -15.37 9.09 -6.93
CA ALA A 104 -14.93 7.69 -7.04
C ALA A 104 -15.85 6.72 -6.27
N VAL A 105 -16.30 7.09 -5.07
CA VAL A 105 -17.29 6.31 -4.30
C VAL A 105 -18.63 6.22 -5.06
N ALA A 106 -19.09 7.32 -5.67
CA ALA A 106 -20.32 7.31 -6.47
C ALA A 106 -20.22 6.36 -7.68
N VAL A 107 -19.07 6.37 -8.37
CA VAL A 107 -18.78 5.42 -9.46
C VAL A 107 -18.78 3.98 -8.95
N HIS A 108 -18.18 3.74 -7.78
CA HIS A 108 -18.20 2.42 -7.15
C HIS A 108 -19.62 1.94 -6.85
N HIS A 109 -20.47 2.80 -6.28
CA HIS A 109 -21.88 2.47 -6.01
C HIS A 109 -22.67 2.18 -7.29
N SER A 110 -22.50 3.00 -8.36
CA SER A 110 -23.19 2.75 -9.63
C SER A 110 -22.74 1.45 -10.28
N ALA A 111 -21.43 1.17 -10.29
CA ALA A 111 -20.91 -0.08 -10.84
C ALA A 111 -21.45 -1.32 -10.11
N ARG A 112 -21.65 -1.24 -8.78
CA ARG A 112 -22.28 -2.32 -8.01
C ARG A 112 -23.78 -2.48 -8.32
N ALA A 113 -24.50 -1.36 -8.44
CA ALA A 113 -25.94 -1.39 -8.72
C ALA A 113 -26.26 -1.95 -10.10
N ASP A 114 -25.44 -1.62 -11.09
CA ASP A 114 -25.63 -2.00 -12.49
C ASP A 114 -25.04 -3.40 -12.81
N HIS A 115 -24.41 -4.07 -11.82
CA HIS A 115 -23.78 -5.35 -12.05
C HIS A 115 -24.81 -6.48 -12.26
N PRO A 116 -24.64 -7.37 -13.28
CA PRO A 116 -25.61 -8.43 -13.58
C PRO A 116 -25.92 -9.36 -12.42
N LEU A 117 -24.96 -9.64 -11.55
CA LEU A 117 -25.14 -10.45 -10.35
C LEU A 117 -26.20 -9.88 -9.38
N THR A 118 -26.37 -8.56 -9.37
CA THR A 118 -27.38 -7.90 -8.51
C THR A 118 -28.80 -8.32 -8.90
N ALA A 119 -29.06 -8.45 -10.21
CA ALA A 119 -30.32 -8.95 -10.72
C ALA A 119 -30.53 -10.44 -10.40
N SER A 120 -29.49 -11.27 -10.57
CA SER A 120 -29.54 -12.70 -10.25
C SER A 120 -29.80 -12.98 -8.77
N MET A 121 -29.17 -12.20 -7.88
CA MET A 121 -29.42 -12.29 -6.42
C MET A 121 -30.87 -11.95 -6.05
N SER A 122 -31.50 -10.99 -6.76
CA SER A 122 -32.90 -10.62 -6.58
C SER A 122 -33.87 -11.72 -7.05
N ALA A 123 -33.46 -12.55 -8.02
CA ALA A 123 -34.28 -13.61 -8.63
C ALA A 123 -34.19 -14.99 -7.96
N GLY A 124 -33.46 -15.12 -6.85
CA GLY A 124 -33.36 -16.39 -6.13
C GLY A 124 -31.93 -16.79 -5.75
N GLY A 125 -30.94 -16.01 -6.20
CA GLY A 125 -29.55 -16.08 -5.76
C GLY A 125 -28.73 -17.24 -6.35
N ASN A 126 -29.31 -18.11 -7.19
CA ASN A 126 -28.52 -19.17 -7.85
C ASN A 126 -27.76 -18.57 -9.02
N VAL A 127 -26.47 -18.80 -9.06
CA VAL A 127 -25.57 -18.23 -10.08
C VAL A 127 -24.57 -19.28 -10.55
N GLU A 128 -24.33 -19.27 -11.85
CA GLU A 128 -23.16 -19.89 -12.48
C GLU A 128 -22.28 -18.77 -12.99
N LEU A 129 -20.99 -18.75 -12.62
CA LEU A 129 -20.07 -17.71 -13.05
C LEU A 129 -18.65 -18.22 -13.21
N ASP A 130 -17.94 -17.60 -14.14
CA ASP A 130 -16.52 -17.75 -14.30
C ASP A 130 -15.83 -16.55 -13.58
N GLY A 131 -14.84 -16.84 -12.74
CA GLY A 131 -14.11 -15.82 -12.01
C GLY A 131 -12.61 -16.04 -12.04
N THR A 132 -11.86 -14.92 -12.06
CA THR A 132 -10.39 -14.98 -11.96
C THR A 132 -9.99 -14.93 -10.49
N VAL A 133 -9.18 -15.88 -10.04
CA VAL A 133 -8.67 -15.96 -8.67
C VAL A 133 -7.81 -14.74 -8.32
N LEU A 134 -8.19 -14.00 -7.29
CA LEU A 134 -7.50 -12.80 -6.80
C LEU A 134 -6.66 -13.05 -5.56
N SER A 135 -7.04 -14.02 -4.75
CA SER A 135 -6.35 -14.35 -3.50
C SER A 135 -6.10 -15.84 -3.40
N ASP A 136 -5.06 -16.23 -2.67
CA ASP A 136 -4.89 -17.67 -2.40
C ASP A 136 -6.07 -18.22 -1.61
N PRO A 137 -6.39 -19.50 -1.85
CA PRO A 137 -7.35 -20.22 -1.07
C PRO A 137 -6.96 -20.21 0.41
N ALA A 138 -7.83 -19.72 1.26
CA ALA A 138 -7.64 -19.70 2.70
C ALA A 138 -8.71 -20.59 3.38
N ALA A 139 -8.43 -21.06 4.58
CA ALA A 139 -9.41 -21.79 5.38
C ALA A 139 -10.65 -20.92 5.63
N GLY A 140 -11.79 -21.42 5.25
CA GLY A 140 -13.10 -20.81 5.47
C GLY A 140 -13.83 -21.47 6.66
N MET A 141 -15.11 -21.14 6.78
CA MET A 141 -15.96 -21.72 7.82
C MET A 141 -16.32 -23.18 7.46
N ARG A 142 -16.48 -24.04 8.48
CA ARG A 142 -16.97 -25.43 8.34
C ARG A 142 -16.16 -26.32 7.36
N GLY A 143 -14.85 -26.09 7.26
CA GLY A 143 -13.99 -26.87 6.37
C GLY A 143 -14.04 -26.47 4.89
N GLN A 144 -14.75 -25.39 4.57
CA GLN A 144 -14.74 -24.81 3.22
C GLN A 144 -13.44 -24.03 2.98
N VAL A 145 -13.15 -23.80 1.70
CA VAL A 145 -12.08 -22.90 1.25
C VAL A 145 -12.68 -21.58 0.85
N ARG A 146 -12.08 -20.48 1.30
CA ARG A 146 -12.46 -19.11 0.95
C ARG A 146 -11.53 -18.58 -0.13
N VAL A 147 -12.07 -18.06 -1.23
CA VAL A 147 -11.31 -17.51 -2.36
C VAL A 147 -11.96 -16.22 -2.84
N GLY A 148 -11.16 -15.17 -3.05
CA GLY A 148 -11.60 -13.97 -3.74
C GLY A 148 -11.51 -14.14 -5.24
N LEU A 149 -12.58 -13.81 -5.97
CA LEU A 149 -12.67 -13.92 -7.42
C LEU A 149 -13.02 -12.57 -8.05
N ALA A 150 -12.31 -12.19 -9.13
CA ALA A 150 -12.77 -11.12 -10.02
C ALA A 150 -13.80 -11.69 -11.00
N VAL A 151 -14.90 -10.98 -11.19
CA VAL A 151 -15.98 -11.36 -12.10
C VAL A 151 -16.26 -10.23 -13.09
N GLU A 152 -16.63 -10.62 -14.33
CA GLU A 152 -17.00 -9.67 -15.38
C GLU A 152 -18.39 -9.06 -15.12
N PRO A 153 -18.65 -7.79 -15.56
CA PRO A 153 -17.75 -6.88 -16.28
C PRO A 153 -16.78 -6.13 -15.36
N SER A 154 -17.04 -5.99 -14.10
CA SER A 154 -16.16 -5.35 -13.10
C SER A 154 -16.71 -5.58 -11.70
N GLY A 155 -16.16 -6.54 -10.98
CA GLY A 155 -16.59 -6.84 -9.62
C GLY A 155 -15.73 -7.90 -8.96
N GLN A 156 -15.91 -8.04 -7.67
CA GLN A 156 -15.28 -9.09 -6.89
C GLN A 156 -16.35 -9.86 -6.13
N VAL A 157 -16.19 -11.16 -6.03
CA VAL A 157 -17.02 -12.01 -5.18
C VAL A 157 -16.12 -12.79 -4.22
N LEU A 158 -16.64 -13.09 -3.06
CA LEU A 158 -15.99 -13.95 -2.08
C LEU A 158 -16.64 -15.32 -2.15
N ALA A 159 -15.96 -16.31 -2.74
CA ALA A 159 -16.45 -17.66 -2.86
C ALA A 159 -16.08 -18.51 -1.65
N PHE A 160 -17.04 -19.28 -1.14
CA PHE A 160 -16.84 -20.35 -0.18
C PHE A 160 -17.21 -21.67 -0.87
N ALA A 161 -16.24 -22.55 -1.05
CA ALA A 161 -16.41 -23.81 -1.76
C ALA A 161 -15.87 -24.99 -0.95
N PRO A 162 -16.36 -26.22 -1.18
CA PRO A 162 -15.68 -27.41 -0.69
C PRO A 162 -14.23 -27.46 -1.17
N PRO A 163 -13.30 -28.04 -0.40
CA PRO A 163 -11.92 -28.19 -0.83
C PRO A 163 -11.83 -29.07 -2.08
N GLY A 164 -11.09 -28.61 -3.10
CA GLY A 164 -10.81 -29.33 -4.32
C GLY A 164 -9.42 -29.97 -4.30
N GLU A 165 -9.20 -30.94 -5.18
CA GLU A 165 -7.91 -31.62 -5.31
C GLU A 165 -6.84 -30.74 -6.02
N ARG A 166 -7.28 -29.84 -6.90
CA ARG A 166 -6.37 -28.99 -7.69
C ARG A 166 -6.03 -27.70 -6.96
N ARG A 167 -4.78 -27.34 -7.03
CA ARG A 167 -4.31 -26.05 -6.57
C ARG A 167 -4.87 -24.93 -7.46
N LEU A 168 -5.43 -23.91 -6.83
CA LEU A 168 -5.87 -22.68 -7.48
C LEU A 168 -4.81 -21.60 -7.26
N ALA A 169 -4.15 -21.20 -8.34
CA ALA A 169 -3.18 -20.10 -8.32
C ALA A 169 -3.87 -18.77 -8.62
N ILE A 170 -3.31 -17.67 -8.13
CA ILE A 170 -3.78 -16.33 -8.47
C ILE A 170 -3.68 -16.10 -9.99
N GLY A 171 -4.76 -15.61 -10.60
CA GLY A 171 -4.87 -15.44 -12.04
C GLY A 171 -5.43 -16.66 -12.78
N SER A 172 -5.69 -17.77 -12.08
CA SER A 172 -6.46 -18.88 -12.65
C SER A 172 -7.91 -18.44 -12.90
N VAL A 173 -8.52 -18.91 -13.98
CA VAL A 173 -9.96 -18.78 -14.21
C VAL A 173 -10.64 -20.03 -13.69
N VAL A 174 -11.61 -19.83 -12.82
CA VAL A 174 -12.40 -20.92 -12.21
C VAL A 174 -13.87 -20.72 -12.49
N ARG A 175 -14.59 -21.84 -12.64
CA ARG A 175 -16.05 -21.88 -12.73
C ARG A 175 -16.62 -22.33 -11.41
N LEU A 176 -17.70 -21.70 -11.01
CA LEU A 176 -18.45 -22.08 -9.82
C LEU A 176 -19.95 -21.95 -10.05
N GLU A 177 -20.69 -22.85 -9.44
CA GLU A 177 -22.13 -22.81 -9.31
C GLU A 177 -22.49 -22.77 -7.82
N GLY A 178 -23.48 -21.97 -7.46
CA GLY A 178 -23.88 -21.85 -6.07
C GLY A 178 -24.83 -20.70 -5.80
N THR A 179 -25.06 -20.44 -4.53
CA THR A 179 -25.97 -19.40 -4.07
C THR A 179 -25.21 -18.12 -3.73
N ALA A 180 -25.54 -17.01 -4.41
CA ALA A 180 -24.98 -15.69 -4.15
C ALA A 180 -25.84 -14.90 -3.15
N ARG A 181 -25.18 -14.24 -2.19
CA ARG A 181 -25.79 -13.31 -1.23
C ARG A 181 -25.11 -11.96 -1.31
N PRO A 182 -25.87 -10.86 -1.35
CA PRO A 182 -25.29 -9.52 -1.39
C PRO A 182 -24.49 -9.23 -0.11
N THR A 183 -23.42 -8.46 -0.25
CA THR A 183 -22.63 -7.90 0.85
C THR A 183 -23.04 -6.47 1.15
N ASP A 184 -22.50 -5.92 2.25
CA ASP A 184 -22.64 -4.49 2.53
C ASP A 184 -22.09 -3.66 1.35
N PRO A 185 -22.75 -2.56 0.94
CA PRO A 185 -22.22 -1.67 -0.09
C PRO A 185 -20.80 -1.15 0.18
N ALA A 186 -20.38 -1.13 1.43
CA ALA A 186 -19.05 -0.73 1.84
C ALA A 186 -17.97 -1.81 1.65
N ASP A 187 -18.37 -3.07 1.42
CA ASP A 187 -17.45 -4.17 1.20
C ASP A 187 -16.88 -4.12 -0.22
N ARG A 188 -15.65 -4.63 -0.38
CA ARG A 188 -15.03 -4.76 -1.70
C ARG A 188 -15.75 -5.80 -2.57
N ALA A 189 -16.16 -6.91 -1.97
CA ALA A 189 -16.92 -7.94 -2.67
C ALA A 189 -18.36 -7.49 -2.93
N LEU A 190 -18.88 -7.77 -4.12
CA LEU A 190 -20.29 -7.55 -4.49
C LEU A 190 -21.20 -8.54 -3.78
N ALA A 191 -20.73 -9.77 -3.67
CA ALA A 191 -21.48 -10.89 -3.12
C ALA A 191 -20.57 -11.90 -2.43
N ILE A 192 -21.13 -12.64 -1.51
CA ILE A 192 -20.60 -13.91 -1.04
C ILE A 192 -21.32 -15.01 -1.82
N VAL A 193 -20.55 -15.90 -2.44
CA VAL A 193 -21.09 -17.06 -3.17
C VAL A 193 -20.73 -18.33 -2.41
N PHE A 194 -21.73 -19.08 -2.05
CA PHE A 194 -21.57 -20.41 -1.46
C PHE A 194 -21.68 -21.44 -2.58
N ALA A 195 -20.56 -21.99 -2.99
CA ALA A 195 -20.51 -23.00 -4.02
C ALA A 195 -20.91 -24.36 -3.47
N ASP A 196 -21.71 -25.10 -4.25
CA ASP A 196 -22.20 -26.43 -3.89
C ASP A 196 -21.14 -27.51 -4.13
N GLU A 197 -20.24 -27.25 -5.11
CA GLU A 197 -19.15 -28.14 -5.53
C GLU A 197 -17.78 -27.43 -5.44
N PRO A 198 -16.66 -28.18 -5.44
CA PRO A 198 -15.33 -27.59 -5.55
C PRO A 198 -15.19 -26.72 -6.79
N LEU A 199 -14.44 -25.62 -6.69
CA LEU A 199 -14.17 -24.71 -7.81
C LEU A 199 -13.48 -25.45 -8.96
N GLN A 200 -14.07 -25.40 -10.15
CA GLN A 200 -13.57 -26.06 -11.33
C GLN A 200 -12.54 -25.16 -12.03
N LEU A 201 -11.30 -25.64 -12.18
CA LEU A 201 -10.25 -24.92 -12.90
C LEU A 201 -10.55 -24.96 -14.41
N VAL A 202 -10.84 -23.80 -14.99
CA VAL A 202 -11.09 -23.60 -16.43
C VAL A 202 -9.78 -23.30 -17.17
N ARG A 203 -8.94 -22.43 -16.59
CA ARG A 203 -7.67 -22.00 -17.20
C ARG A 203 -6.64 -21.65 -16.14
N GLU A 204 -5.41 -22.10 -16.36
CA GLU A 204 -4.25 -21.72 -15.54
C GLU A 204 -3.82 -20.26 -15.79
N PRO A 205 -3.11 -19.63 -14.83
CA PRO A 205 -2.64 -18.27 -15.00
C PRO A 205 -1.60 -18.18 -16.12
N THR A 206 -1.70 -17.13 -16.94
CA THR A 206 -0.79 -16.88 -18.08
C THR A 206 -0.05 -15.55 -17.90
N GLY A 207 0.91 -15.26 -18.77
CA GLY A 207 1.67 -14.02 -18.76
C GLY A 207 2.45 -13.78 -17.45
N LEU A 208 2.40 -12.57 -16.93
CA LEU A 208 3.12 -12.19 -15.71
C LEU A 208 2.65 -12.94 -14.46
N LEU A 209 1.35 -13.22 -14.34
CA LEU A 209 0.80 -13.98 -13.21
C LEU A 209 1.28 -15.42 -13.23
N GLY A 210 1.29 -16.06 -14.41
CA GLY A 210 1.83 -17.40 -14.56
C GLY A 210 3.35 -17.47 -14.31
N ALA A 211 4.09 -16.44 -14.70
CA ALA A 211 5.51 -16.35 -14.38
C ALA A 211 5.73 -16.21 -12.86
N ALA A 212 4.95 -15.34 -12.19
CA ALA A 212 5.02 -15.18 -10.75
C ALA A 212 4.65 -16.47 -10.00
N ASP A 213 3.66 -17.22 -10.47
CA ASP A 213 3.28 -18.49 -9.85
C ASP A 213 4.40 -19.54 -9.99
N ARG A 214 5.06 -19.63 -11.17
CA ARG A 214 6.23 -20.51 -11.35
C ARG A 214 7.39 -20.14 -10.43
N LEU A 215 7.70 -18.84 -10.28
CA LEU A 215 8.76 -18.38 -9.36
C LEU A 215 8.46 -18.73 -7.90
N ARG A 216 7.20 -18.62 -7.48
CA ARG A 216 6.77 -19.00 -6.13
C ARG A 216 6.88 -20.50 -5.92
N GLU A 217 6.43 -21.29 -6.89
CA GLU A 217 6.54 -22.75 -6.81
C GLU A 217 8.00 -23.20 -6.79
N GLY A 218 8.86 -22.58 -7.62
CA GLY A 218 10.30 -22.82 -7.59
C GLY A 218 10.92 -22.53 -6.22
N LEU A 219 10.56 -21.39 -5.60
CA LEU A 219 11.05 -21.08 -4.25
C LEU A 219 10.58 -22.11 -3.20
N ARG A 220 9.33 -22.57 -3.31
CA ARG A 220 8.82 -23.64 -2.42
C ARG A 220 9.58 -24.94 -2.63
N GLN A 221 9.87 -25.29 -3.87
CA GLN A 221 10.66 -26.49 -4.20
C GLN A 221 12.08 -26.38 -3.64
N ALA A 222 12.75 -25.25 -3.84
CA ALA A 222 14.08 -24.98 -3.29
C ALA A 222 14.09 -25.01 -1.75
N SER A 223 12.95 -24.78 -1.11
CA SER A 223 12.83 -24.76 0.35
C SER A 223 12.45 -26.12 0.95
N ARG A 224 12.15 -27.16 0.14
CA ARG A 224 11.62 -28.45 0.64
C ARG A 224 12.55 -29.19 1.60
N ASP A 225 13.85 -29.10 1.36
CA ASP A 225 14.87 -29.80 2.14
C ASP A 225 15.30 -29.02 3.39
N LEU A 226 14.75 -27.84 3.61
CA LEU A 226 14.99 -27.06 4.83
C LEU A 226 14.20 -27.62 6.02
N SER A 227 14.59 -27.19 7.24
CA SER A 227 13.78 -27.53 8.44
C SER A 227 12.31 -27.09 8.27
N PRO A 228 11.35 -27.74 8.95
CA PRO A 228 9.92 -27.38 8.84
C PRO A 228 9.66 -25.89 9.04
N GLN A 229 10.37 -25.26 9.99
CA GLN A 229 10.26 -23.83 10.27
C GLN A 229 10.79 -22.97 9.10
N ALA A 230 11.98 -23.30 8.59
CA ALA A 230 12.60 -22.55 7.48
C ALA A 230 11.85 -22.75 6.16
N ARG A 231 11.25 -23.92 5.93
CA ARG A 231 10.42 -24.23 4.75
C ARG A 231 9.24 -23.29 4.61
N GLY A 232 8.58 -22.95 5.71
CA GLY A 232 7.46 -21.98 5.70
C GLY A 232 7.94 -20.53 5.78
N LEU A 233 9.00 -20.23 6.59
CA LEU A 233 9.46 -18.86 6.79
C LEU A 233 10.14 -18.26 5.56
N VAL A 234 10.94 -19.02 4.81
CA VAL A 234 11.70 -18.46 3.67
C VAL A 234 10.76 -18.00 2.56
N PRO A 235 9.79 -18.79 2.07
CA PRO A 235 8.80 -18.30 1.11
C PRO A 235 7.89 -17.21 1.71
N GLY A 236 7.50 -17.32 2.97
CA GLY A 236 6.70 -16.31 3.68
C GLY A 236 7.38 -14.95 3.68
N ILE A 237 8.65 -14.87 4.11
CA ILE A 237 9.40 -13.62 4.16
C ILE A 237 9.74 -13.09 2.75
N ALA A 238 10.11 -13.96 1.80
CA ALA A 238 10.57 -13.53 0.48
C ALA A 238 9.44 -13.06 -0.44
N VAL A 239 8.34 -13.83 -0.50
CA VAL A 239 7.25 -13.63 -1.46
C VAL A 239 5.85 -13.65 -0.84
N GLY A 240 5.74 -13.68 0.49
CA GLY A 240 4.47 -13.71 1.21
C GLY A 240 3.71 -15.04 1.08
N ASP A 241 4.42 -16.13 0.83
CA ASP A 241 3.84 -17.47 0.73
C ASP A 241 4.05 -18.24 2.03
N ASP A 242 3.09 -18.13 2.93
CA ASP A 242 3.09 -18.69 4.29
C ASP A 242 2.34 -20.03 4.40
N ARG A 243 1.94 -20.63 3.28
CA ARG A 243 1.13 -21.88 3.25
C ARG A 243 1.77 -23.06 3.97
N ASP A 244 3.08 -23.15 3.95
CA ASP A 244 3.85 -24.21 4.60
C ASP A 244 4.37 -23.80 5.99
N LEU A 245 3.84 -22.69 6.56
CA LEU A 245 4.23 -22.22 7.89
C LEU A 245 3.59 -23.15 8.95
N PRO A 246 4.40 -23.77 9.84
CA PRO A 246 3.85 -24.58 10.91
C PRO A 246 2.94 -23.77 11.86
N ALA A 247 1.85 -24.36 12.32
CA ALA A 247 0.85 -23.68 13.17
C ALA A 247 1.44 -23.19 14.51
N ASP A 248 2.37 -23.94 15.09
CA ASP A 248 3.09 -23.56 16.31
C ASP A 248 3.97 -22.30 16.09
N LEU A 249 4.56 -22.17 14.90
CA LEU A 249 5.35 -21.00 14.54
C LEU A 249 4.45 -19.79 14.21
N GLU A 250 3.30 -20.02 13.58
CA GLU A 250 2.30 -18.96 13.35
C GLU A 250 1.78 -18.40 14.69
N ASP A 251 1.47 -19.28 15.64
CA ASP A 251 1.04 -18.88 16.98
C ASP A 251 2.15 -18.15 17.75
N ALA A 252 3.40 -18.63 17.65
CA ALA A 252 4.55 -17.95 18.23
C ALA A 252 4.75 -16.56 17.62
N ALA A 253 4.61 -16.41 16.28
CA ALA A 253 4.68 -15.13 15.60
C ALA A 253 3.56 -14.18 16.04
N ARG A 254 2.36 -14.70 16.27
CA ARG A 254 1.21 -13.91 16.78
C ARG A 254 1.48 -13.40 18.20
N VAL A 255 1.92 -14.27 19.11
CA VAL A 255 2.24 -13.89 20.49
C VAL A 255 3.40 -12.90 20.58
N THR A 256 4.39 -13.02 19.71
CA THR A 256 5.55 -12.13 19.68
C THR A 256 5.36 -10.87 18.84
N GLY A 257 4.20 -10.72 18.16
CA GLY A 257 3.92 -9.57 17.28
C GLY A 257 4.76 -9.57 15.98
N LEU A 258 5.21 -10.73 15.52
CA LEU A 258 6.03 -10.92 14.32
C LEU A 258 5.24 -11.37 13.07
N THR A 259 3.93 -11.53 13.16
CA THR A 259 3.08 -11.97 12.04
C THR A 259 3.25 -11.14 10.77
N HIS A 260 3.59 -9.86 10.90
CA HIS A 260 3.85 -8.97 9.77
C HIS A 260 5.16 -9.27 9.00
N LEU A 261 6.03 -10.17 9.49
CA LEU A 261 7.25 -10.56 8.80
C LEU A 261 7.00 -11.57 7.68
N THR A 262 5.95 -12.40 7.80
CA THR A 262 5.50 -13.31 6.72
C THR A 262 4.60 -12.61 5.72
N ALA A 263 4.06 -11.45 6.08
CA ALA A 263 3.42 -10.55 5.14
C ALA A 263 4.46 -9.61 4.53
N VAL A 264 4.55 -9.56 3.20
CA VAL A 264 5.51 -8.66 2.55
C VAL A 264 5.19 -7.21 2.88
N SER A 265 6.17 -6.50 3.39
CA SER A 265 6.02 -5.17 3.96
C SER A 265 6.59 -4.07 3.04
N GLY A 266 6.32 -2.81 3.40
CA GLY A 266 6.95 -1.66 2.75
C GLY A 266 8.49 -1.67 2.77
N ALA A 267 9.11 -2.42 3.68
CA ALA A 267 10.55 -2.60 3.72
C ALA A 267 11.08 -3.34 2.48
N HIS A 268 10.36 -4.35 1.98
CA HIS A 268 10.72 -5.09 0.76
C HIS A 268 10.67 -4.18 -0.47
N VAL A 269 9.61 -3.38 -0.62
CA VAL A 269 9.50 -2.36 -1.70
C VAL A 269 10.65 -1.37 -1.61
N SER A 270 10.97 -0.90 -0.40
CA SER A 270 12.07 0.05 -0.18
C SER A 270 13.43 -0.55 -0.51
N LEU A 271 13.67 -1.81 -0.13
CA LEU A 271 14.91 -2.53 -0.42
C LEU A 271 15.13 -2.68 -1.93
N LEU A 272 14.10 -3.08 -2.67
CA LEU A 272 14.16 -3.20 -4.13
C LEU A 272 14.33 -1.85 -4.82
N LEU A 273 13.63 -0.82 -4.39
CA LEU A 273 13.82 0.53 -4.94
C LEU A 273 15.21 1.08 -4.67
N LEU A 274 15.78 0.83 -3.48
CA LEU A 274 17.16 1.18 -3.17
C LEU A 274 18.14 0.40 -4.07
N GLY A 275 17.89 -0.89 -4.32
CA GLY A 275 18.65 -1.70 -5.27
C GLY A 275 18.61 -1.11 -6.68
N VAL A 276 17.44 -0.78 -7.20
CA VAL A 276 17.27 -0.11 -8.51
C VAL A 276 18.04 1.22 -8.56
N LEU A 277 17.86 2.07 -7.55
CA LEU A 277 18.55 3.36 -7.48
C LEU A 277 20.07 3.23 -7.37
N SER A 278 20.58 2.17 -6.72
CA SER A 278 22.02 1.91 -6.63
C SER A 278 22.62 1.47 -7.96
N VAL A 279 21.88 0.65 -8.73
CA VAL A 279 22.31 0.16 -10.05
C VAL A 279 22.18 1.23 -11.13
N VAL A 280 21.03 1.94 -11.18
CA VAL A 280 20.77 2.99 -12.18
C VAL A 280 21.63 4.23 -11.94
N GLY A 281 22.04 4.46 -10.68
CA GLY A 281 22.85 5.62 -10.26
C GLY A 281 22.02 6.89 -10.06
N LYS A 282 22.51 7.75 -9.15
CA LYS A 282 21.83 9.00 -8.74
C LYS A 282 21.68 10.03 -9.86
N GLY A 283 22.48 9.92 -10.93
CA GLY A 283 22.49 10.88 -12.05
C GLY A 283 21.45 10.60 -13.15
N ARG A 284 20.65 9.52 -13.04
CA ARG A 284 19.72 9.10 -14.11
C ARG A 284 18.27 8.98 -13.62
N PRO A 285 17.65 10.07 -13.15
CA PRO A 285 16.31 10.01 -12.53
C PRO A 285 15.22 9.53 -13.49
N ARG A 286 15.35 9.80 -14.82
CA ARG A 286 14.39 9.33 -15.83
C ARG A 286 14.43 7.81 -15.99
N ILE A 287 15.62 7.18 -15.95
CA ILE A 287 15.75 5.72 -16.01
C ILE A 287 15.21 5.10 -14.73
N ALA A 288 15.53 5.67 -13.57
CA ALA A 288 14.97 5.20 -12.29
C ALA A 288 13.44 5.29 -12.25
N ALA A 289 12.85 6.31 -12.85
CA ALA A 289 11.40 6.49 -12.92
C ALA A 289 10.70 5.53 -13.92
N LEU A 290 11.42 4.97 -14.86
CA LEU A 290 10.89 3.94 -15.76
C LEU A 290 11.09 2.54 -15.17
N VAL A 291 12.30 2.24 -14.71
CA VAL A 291 12.67 0.92 -14.17
C VAL A 291 12.04 0.68 -12.79
N GLY A 292 12.00 1.70 -11.93
CA GLY A 292 11.47 1.58 -10.58
C GLY A 292 10.01 1.09 -10.53
N PRO A 293 9.06 1.73 -11.23
CA PRO A 293 7.68 1.26 -11.30
C PRO A 293 7.55 -0.14 -11.89
N ALA A 294 8.35 -0.49 -12.90
CA ALA A 294 8.33 -1.84 -13.50
C ALA A 294 8.76 -2.90 -12.48
N VAL A 295 9.82 -2.63 -11.70
CA VAL A 295 10.28 -3.52 -10.63
C VAL A 295 9.25 -3.62 -9.51
N VAL A 296 8.62 -2.49 -9.13
CA VAL A 296 7.56 -2.48 -8.11
C VAL A 296 6.34 -3.26 -8.60
N LEU A 297 5.94 -3.10 -9.86
CA LEU A 297 4.84 -3.88 -10.45
C LEU A 297 5.16 -5.38 -10.47
N GLY A 298 6.38 -5.75 -10.86
CA GLY A 298 6.85 -7.13 -10.80
C GLY A 298 6.80 -7.69 -9.37
N LEU A 299 7.23 -6.90 -8.38
CA LEU A 299 7.14 -7.29 -6.98
C LEU A 299 5.69 -7.47 -6.52
N VAL A 300 4.80 -6.50 -6.81
CA VAL A 300 3.37 -6.58 -6.44
C VAL A 300 2.73 -7.82 -7.06
N THR A 301 3.08 -8.15 -8.32
CA THR A 301 2.60 -9.36 -9.00
C THR A 301 3.14 -10.63 -8.34
N LEU A 302 4.43 -10.62 -7.95
CA LEU A 302 5.07 -11.76 -7.30
C LEU A 302 4.56 -12.01 -5.89
N VAL A 303 4.35 -10.93 -5.11
CA VAL A 303 4.07 -10.98 -3.67
C VAL A 303 2.57 -11.07 -3.38
N ARG A 304 1.71 -10.58 -4.23
CA ARG A 304 0.24 -10.36 -4.09
C ARG A 304 -0.10 -8.91 -3.77
N PRO A 305 -1.22 -8.41 -4.27
CA PRO A 305 -1.65 -7.02 -4.06
C PRO A 305 -2.31 -6.80 -2.69
N GLU A 306 -1.61 -7.09 -1.61
CA GLU A 306 -2.10 -6.76 -0.26
C GLU A 306 -2.13 -5.24 -0.03
N PRO A 307 -3.03 -4.70 0.81
CA PRO A 307 -3.15 -3.27 1.07
C PRO A 307 -1.83 -2.61 1.53
N SER A 308 -1.01 -3.33 2.30
CA SER A 308 0.30 -2.87 2.75
C SER A 308 1.30 -2.73 1.61
N VAL A 309 1.30 -3.67 0.67
CA VAL A 309 2.16 -3.71 -0.52
C VAL A 309 1.73 -2.63 -1.50
N LEU A 310 0.41 -2.50 -1.77
CA LEU A 310 -0.16 -1.47 -2.65
C LEU A 310 0.17 -0.06 -2.16
N ARG A 311 0.04 0.20 -0.83
CA ARG A 311 0.42 1.48 -0.24
C ARG A 311 1.93 1.75 -0.43
N ALA A 312 2.78 0.78 -0.16
CA ALA A 312 4.23 0.94 -0.30
C ALA A 312 4.62 1.17 -1.76
N ALA A 313 4.00 0.44 -2.70
CA ALA A 313 4.17 0.60 -4.13
C ALA A 313 3.75 2.00 -4.59
N ALA A 314 2.56 2.47 -4.17
CA ALA A 314 2.06 3.80 -4.48
C ALA A 314 2.98 4.89 -3.91
N THR A 315 3.42 4.77 -2.66
CA THR A 315 4.34 5.73 -2.03
C THR A 315 5.68 5.77 -2.78
N GLY A 316 6.22 4.60 -3.13
CA GLY A 316 7.46 4.48 -3.90
C GLY A 316 7.35 5.12 -5.29
N ALA A 317 6.24 4.88 -6.00
CA ALA A 317 5.95 5.49 -7.29
C ALA A 317 5.88 7.02 -7.18
N VAL A 318 5.18 7.56 -6.17
CA VAL A 318 5.11 9.01 -5.91
C VAL A 318 6.50 9.59 -5.67
N VAL A 319 7.34 8.94 -4.87
CA VAL A 319 8.72 9.40 -4.60
C VAL A 319 9.56 9.43 -5.87
N LEU A 320 9.46 8.39 -6.71
CA LEU A 320 10.19 8.30 -7.98
C LEU A 320 9.73 9.40 -8.96
N LEU A 321 8.42 9.56 -9.16
CA LEU A 321 7.84 10.58 -10.03
C LEU A 321 8.18 12.00 -9.57
N ALA A 322 8.11 12.27 -8.26
CA ALA A 322 8.50 13.55 -7.68
C ALA A 322 9.98 13.84 -7.95
N GLY A 323 10.84 12.83 -7.92
CA GLY A 323 12.26 12.94 -8.29
C GLY A 323 12.47 13.37 -9.74
N VAL A 324 11.67 12.83 -10.68
CA VAL A 324 11.72 13.21 -12.12
C VAL A 324 11.31 14.65 -12.33
N VAL A 325 10.25 15.09 -11.65
CA VAL A 325 9.77 16.49 -11.74
C VAL A 325 10.73 17.46 -11.03
N GLY A 326 11.80 16.95 -10.40
CA GLY A 326 12.76 17.77 -9.67
C GLY A 326 12.21 18.36 -8.36
N ARG A 327 11.15 17.77 -7.83
CA ARG A 327 10.52 18.09 -6.54
C ARG A 327 10.55 16.88 -5.63
N PRO A 328 11.71 16.48 -5.11
CA PRO A 328 11.81 15.28 -4.29
C PRO A 328 10.86 15.40 -3.11
N SER A 329 9.93 14.44 -3.01
CA SER A 329 8.98 14.32 -1.91
C SER A 329 9.31 13.07 -1.11
N ARG A 330 9.37 13.19 0.21
CA ARG A 330 9.67 12.09 1.12
C ARG A 330 8.79 12.18 2.36
N GLY A 331 8.61 11.05 3.03
CA GLY A 331 7.86 11.00 4.28
C GLY A 331 6.36 11.29 4.11
N LEU A 332 5.80 12.16 4.94
CA LEU A 332 4.36 12.43 5.01
C LEU A 332 3.72 12.92 3.71
N PRO A 333 4.33 13.84 2.92
CA PRO A 333 3.73 14.26 1.67
C PRO A 333 3.55 13.12 0.67
N ALA A 334 4.55 12.24 0.54
CA ALA A 334 4.46 11.09 -0.36
C ALA A 334 3.39 10.09 0.10
N LEU A 335 3.32 9.84 1.41
CA LEU A 335 2.29 8.99 2.00
C LEU A 335 0.88 9.55 1.77
N ALA A 336 0.69 10.86 1.96
CA ALA A 336 -0.59 11.53 1.76
C ALA A 336 -1.07 11.43 0.30
N VAL A 337 -0.18 11.69 -0.67
CA VAL A 337 -0.51 11.55 -2.10
C VAL A 337 -0.81 10.10 -2.45
N ALA A 338 0.00 9.15 -1.98
CA ALA A 338 -0.22 7.73 -2.23
C ALA A 338 -1.58 7.25 -1.67
N LEU A 339 -1.93 7.70 -0.45
CA LEU A 339 -3.23 7.40 0.15
C LEU A 339 -4.38 7.92 -0.71
N VAL A 340 -4.33 9.19 -1.14
CA VAL A 340 -5.37 9.78 -2.01
C VAL A 340 -5.48 9.01 -3.33
N CYS A 341 -4.35 8.65 -3.96
CA CYS A 341 -4.36 7.86 -5.19
C CYS A 341 -5.04 6.49 -4.99
N LEU A 342 -4.74 5.80 -3.88
CA LEU A 342 -5.38 4.52 -3.57
C LEU A 342 -6.88 4.66 -3.35
N LEU A 343 -7.32 5.69 -2.63
CA LEU A 343 -8.74 5.97 -2.40
C LEU A 343 -9.51 6.31 -3.67
N LEU A 344 -8.85 6.93 -4.66
CA LEU A 344 -9.44 7.24 -5.97
C LEU A 344 -9.57 5.99 -6.85
N VAL A 345 -8.60 5.07 -6.77
CA VAL A 345 -8.59 3.86 -7.61
C VAL A 345 -9.49 2.77 -7.03
N ASP A 346 -9.48 2.60 -5.71
CA ASP A 346 -10.17 1.53 -5.00
C ASP A 346 -10.77 2.06 -3.69
N PRO A 347 -11.92 2.76 -3.74
CA PRO A 347 -12.53 3.34 -2.54
C PRO A 347 -12.71 2.37 -1.36
N PRO A 348 -13.13 1.09 -1.53
CA PRO A 348 -13.28 0.13 -0.44
C PRO A 348 -12.02 -0.10 0.40
N ILE A 349 -10.83 0.17 -0.14
CA ILE A 349 -9.56 0.06 0.61
C ILE A 349 -9.54 0.95 1.86
N ALA A 350 -10.37 2.01 1.90
CA ALA A 350 -10.47 2.94 3.03
C ALA A 350 -10.84 2.24 4.35
N ARG A 351 -11.56 1.12 4.28
CA ARG A 351 -12.02 0.34 5.45
C ARG A 351 -11.17 -0.90 5.73
N GLU A 352 -10.18 -1.17 4.89
CA GLU A 352 -9.26 -2.29 5.07
C GLU A 352 -8.34 -2.06 6.27
N ILE A 353 -8.39 -2.95 7.24
CA ILE A 353 -7.58 -2.87 8.46
C ILE A 353 -6.09 -2.84 8.13
N GLY A 354 -5.66 -3.62 7.13
CA GLY A 354 -4.28 -3.64 6.65
C GLY A 354 -3.78 -2.27 6.17
N LEU A 355 -4.64 -1.48 5.47
CA LEU A 355 -4.29 -0.11 5.08
C LEU A 355 -4.21 0.80 6.31
N ILE A 356 -5.18 0.72 7.22
CA ILE A 356 -5.23 1.55 8.44
C ILE A 356 -3.94 1.37 9.24
N LEU A 357 -3.59 0.14 9.56
CA LEU A 357 -2.36 -0.19 10.31
C LEU A 357 -1.10 0.27 9.56
N SER A 358 -1.06 0.05 8.25
CA SER A 358 0.11 0.37 7.44
C SER A 358 0.35 1.88 7.32
N VAL A 359 -0.70 2.68 7.15
CA VAL A 359 -0.62 4.16 7.13
C VAL A 359 -0.25 4.69 8.52
N ALA A 360 -0.89 4.18 9.57
CA ALA A 360 -0.60 4.56 10.95
C ALA A 360 0.86 4.27 11.34
N ALA A 361 1.35 3.05 11.06
CA ALA A 361 2.75 2.68 11.31
C ALA A 361 3.72 3.59 10.56
N THR A 362 3.50 3.81 9.26
CA THR A 362 4.41 4.62 8.44
C THR A 362 4.44 6.08 8.90
N ALA A 363 3.27 6.67 9.17
CA ALA A 363 3.18 8.04 9.70
C ALA A 363 3.89 8.15 11.06
N ALA A 364 3.65 7.20 11.96
CA ALA A 364 4.30 7.17 13.27
C ALA A 364 5.82 6.99 13.17
N ILE A 365 6.31 6.12 12.31
CA ILE A 365 7.76 5.96 12.07
C ILE A 365 8.37 7.29 11.61
N VAL A 366 7.74 7.97 10.64
CA VAL A 366 8.25 9.25 10.13
C VAL A 366 8.27 10.32 11.22
N VAL A 367 7.22 10.41 12.04
CA VAL A 367 7.06 11.49 13.02
C VAL A 367 7.76 11.17 14.34
N LEU A 368 7.63 9.94 14.85
CA LEU A 368 7.99 9.59 16.24
C LEU A 368 9.35 8.92 16.36
N SER A 369 9.87 8.22 15.32
CA SER A 369 11.13 7.47 15.47
C SER A 369 12.32 8.36 15.86
N GLY A 370 12.43 9.57 15.29
CA GLY A 370 13.47 10.53 15.65
C GLY A 370 13.41 10.99 17.11
N PRO A 371 12.29 11.52 17.59
CA PRO A 371 12.10 11.86 19.01
C PRO A 371 12.35 10.70 19.97
N ILE A 372 11.82 9.51 19.66
CA ILE A 372 12.03 8.30 20.49
C ILE A 372 13.52 7.93 20.54
N ALA A 373 14.19 7.87 19.38
CA ALA A 373 15.62 7.56 19.31
C ALA A 373 16.48 8.54 20.12
N ARG A 374 16.16 9.86 20.06
CA ARG A 374 16.86 10.88 20.86
C ARG A 374 16.69 10.64 22.35
N ARG A 375 15.50 10.33 22.83
CA ARG A 375 15.24 10.04 24.25
C ARG A 375 15.94 8.76 24.71
N LEU A 376 15.85 7.69 23.93
CA LEU A 376 16.50 6.43 24.24
C LEU A 376 18.03 6.54 24.23
N SER A 377 18.62 7.39 23.38
CA SER A 377 20.06 7.59 23.31
C SER A 377 20.69 8.24 24.55
N LEU A 378 19.88 8.68 25.51
CA LEU A 378 20.34 9.13 26.83
C LEU A 378 20.76 7.96 27.74
N GLY A 379 20.22 6.75 27.51
CA GLY A 379 20.49 5.58 28.35
C GLY A 379 21.07 4.37 27.58
N VAL A 380 21.01 4.37 26.24
CA VAL A 380 21.53 3.27 25.42
C VAL A 380 22.34 3.77 24.22
N PRO A 381 23.24 2.95 23.65
CA PRO A 381 24.01 3.31 22.47
C PRO A 381 23.11 3.77 21.30
N ARG A 382 23.56 4.76 20.53
CA ARG A 382 22.78 5.41 19.46
C ARG A 382 22.27 4.43 18.39
N TRP A 383 23.04 3.39 18.07
CA TRP A 383 22.62 2.38 17.11
C TRP A 383 21.43 1.55 17.63
N LEU A 384 21.47 1.18 18.93
CA LEU A 384 20.39 0.43 19.57
C LEU A 384 19.15 1.34 19.78
N ALA A 385 19.34 2.60 20.16
CA ALA A 385 18.26 3.57 20.29
C ALA A 385 17.50 3.75 18.96
N ARG A 386 18.20 3.79 17.82
CA ARG A 386 17.58 3.85 16.48
C ARG A 386 16.86 2.57 16.12
N GLY A 387 17.46 1.40 16.41
CA GLY A 387 16.84 0.10 16.18
C GLY A 387 15.53 -0.08 16.96
N LEU A 388 15.50 0.33 18.22
CA LEU A 388 14.32 0.28 19.09
C LEU A 388 13.25 1.30 18.72
N ALA A 389 13.64 2.47 18.23
CA ALA A 389 12.71 3.57 17.96
C ALA A 389 11.71 3.28 16.85
N ILE A 390 12.11 2.54 15.81
CA ILE A 390 11.25 2.20 14.67
C ILE A 390 10.10 1.28 15.10
N PRO A 391 10.35 0.09 15.69
CA PRO A 391 9.26 -0.79 16.12
C PRO A 391 8.45 -0.18 17.28
N ALA A 392 9.07 0.61 18.16
CA ALA A 392 8.33 1.31 19.21
C ALA A 392 7.35 2.34 18.65
N ALA A 393 7.76 3.14 17.65
CA ALA A 393 6.87 4.09 16.99
C ALA A 393 5.69 3.38 16.29
N ALA A 394 5.96 2.29 15.58
CA ALA A 394 4.93 1.49 14.93
C ALA A 394 3.96 0.87 15.95
N GLN A 395 4.49 0.28 17.03
CA GLN A 395 3.68 -0.32 18.10
C GLN A 395 2.78 0.68 18.81
N LEU A 396 3.27 1.90 19.06
CA LEU A 396 2.48 2.97 19.68
C LEU A 396 1.28 3.38 18.81
N ALA A 397 1.43 3.39 17.50
CA ALA A 397 0.36 3.76 16.59
C ALA A 397 -0.60 2.61 16.27
N CYS A 398 -0.07 1.41 16.07
CA CYS A 398 -0.86 0.23 15.70
C CYS A 398 -1.48 -0.47 16.91
N GLY A 399 -0.84 -0.41 18.09
CA GLY A 399 -1.27 -1.10 19.30
C GLY A 399 -2.73 -0.86 19.66
N PRO A 400 -3.24 0.37 19.71
CA PRO A 400 -4.64 0.64 20.01
C PRO A 400 -5.62 -0.02 19.01
N VAL A 401 -5.28 -0.04 17.73
CA VAL A 401 -6.12 -0.68 16.70
C VAL A 401 -6.05 -2.21 16.82
N ILE A 402 -4.87 -2.76 17.06
CA ILE A 402 -4.67 -4.21 17.23
C ILE A 402 -5.45 -4.72 18.44
N VAL A 403 -5.41 -4.01 19.56
CA VAL A 403 -6.13 -4.40 20.79
C VAL A 403 -7.66 -4.43 20.61
N LEU A 404 -8.20 -3.59 19.72
CA LEU A 404 -9.63 -3.64 19.38
C LEU A 404 -10.01 -4.89 18.57
N LEU A 405 -9.05 -5.51 17.87
CA LEU A 405 -9.25 -6.71 17.04
C LEU A 405 -8.91 -7.98 17.79
N ASP A 406 -7.81 -7.96 18.52
CA ASP A 406 -7.34 -9.04 19.39
C ASP A 406 -6.93 -8.40 20.74
N PRO A 407 -7.64 -8.68 21.83
CA PRO A 407 -7.39 -8.07 23.14
C PRO A 407 -6.08 -8.53 23.80
N ARG A 408 -5.11 -8.97 23.00
CA ARG A 408 -3.78 -9.41 23.43
C ARG A 408 -2.74 -8.36 23.04
N LEU A 409 -1.98 -7.87 24.00
CA LEU A 409 -0.83 -7.00 23.75
C LEU A 409 0.43 -7.86 23.64
N ALA A 410 1.08 -7.84 22.48
CA ALA A 410 2.39 -8.45 22.29
C ALA A 410 3.48 -7.59 22.97
N MET A 411 3.67 -7.76 24.29
CA MET A 411 4.67 -7.00 25.06
C MET A 411 6.11 -7.23 24.56
N THR A 412 6.35 -8.35 23.91
CA THR A 412 7.64 -8.73 23.34
C THR A 412 7.85 -8.22 21.91
N ALA A 413 6.86 -7.54 21.31
CA ALA A 413 6.93 -7.13 19.89
C ALA A 413 8.15 -6.25 19.58
N VAL A 414 8.47 -5.28 20.44
CA VAL A 414 9.60 -4.37 20.18
C VAL A 414 10.95 -5.12 20.22
N PRO A 415 11.32 -5.87 21.27
CA PRO A 415 12.58 -6.61 21.28
C PRO A 415 12.61 -7.71 20.23
N ALA A 416 11.52 -8.42 19.97
CA ALA A 416 11.43 -9.46 18.94
C ALA A 416 11.73 -8.89 17.54
N ASN A 417 11.14 -7.73 17.21
CA ASN A 417 11.38 -7.03 15.95
C ASN A 417 12.85 -6.60 15.79
N VAL A 418 13.48 -6.11 16.85
CA VAL A 418 14.90 -5.70 16.79
C VAL A 418 15.80 -6.92 16.53
N LEU A 419 15.48 -8.06 17.13
CA LEU A 419 16.23 -9.31 16.91
C LEU A 419 16.02 -9.90 15.51
N ALA A 420 14.79 -9.82 15.00
CA ALA A 420 14.46 -10.34 13.67
C ALA A 420 14.94 -9.44 12.51
N ALA A 421 14.99 -8.12 12.72
CA ALA A 421 15.27 -7.12 11.68
C ALA A 421 16.56 -7.37 10.86
N PRO A 422 17.69 -7.84 11.42
CA PRO A 422 18.90 -8.12 10.62
C PRO A 422 18.74 -9.30 9.66
N ALA A 423 17.89 -10.28 9.99
CA ALA A 423 17.70 -11.48 9.18
C ALA A 423 16.78 -11.25 7.97
N VAL A 424 15.81 -10.34 8.08
CA VAL A 424 14.79 -10.13 7.06
C VAL A 424 15.35 -9.72 5.69
N PRO A 425 16.26 -8.72 5.56
CA PRO A 425 16.81 -8.35 4.25
C PRO A 425 17.58 -9.51 3.60
N GLY A 426 18.36 -10.27 4.39
CA GLY A 426 19.09 -11.44 3.91
C GLY A 426 18.14 -12.53 3.41
N ALA A 427 17.13 -12.90 4.18
CA ALA A 427 16.11 -13.87 3.81
C ALA A 427 15.35 -13.45 2.55
N THR A 428 14.98 -12.17 2.44
CA THR A 428 14.29 -11.64 1.25
C THR A 428 15.17 -11.74 0.00
N VAL A 429 16.40 -11.25 0.06
CA VAL A 429 17.29 -11.23 -1.13
C VAL A 429 17.65 -12.65 -1.56
N LEU A 430 18.04 -13.51 -0.61
CA LEU A 430 18.40 -14.90 -0.92
C LEU A 430 17.19 -15.70 -1.40
N GLY A 431 16.02 -15.50 -0.81
CA GLY A 431 14.77 -16.12 -1.25
C GLY A 431 14.37 -15.69 -2.67
N LEU A 432 14.44 -14.39 -2.99
CA LEU A 432 14.17 -13.90 -4.35
C LEU A 432 15.19 -14.44 -5.37
N LEU A 433 16.48 -14.53 -5.00
CA LEU A 433 17.49 -15.13 -5.86
C LEU A 433 17.21 -16.62 -6.08
N ALA A 434 16.88 -17.37 -5.03
CA ALA A 434 16.52 -18.78 -5.14
C ALA A 434 15.29 -18.98 -6.05
N ALA A 435 14.26 -18.14 -5.92
CA ALA A 435 13.07 -18.17 -6.76
C ALA A 435 13.39 -18.01 -8.26
N VAL A 436 14.39 -17.18 -8.60
CA VAL A 436 14.79 -16.93 -9.99
C VAL A 436 15.72 -18.02 -10.52
N VAL A 437 16.60 -18.56 -9.70
CA VAL A 437 17.63 -19.52 -10.12
C VAL A 437 17.05 -20.93 -10.28
N GLU A 438 16.13 -21.33 -9.41
CA GLU A 438 15.60 -22.70 -9.39
C GLU A 438 14.94 -23.10 -10.73
N PRO A 439 14.04 -22.30 -11.35
CA PRO A 439 13.43 -22.66 -12.65
C PRO A 439 14.41 -22.73 -13.81
N VAL A 440 15.63 -22.21 -13.66
CA VAL A 440 16.70 -22.24 -14.70
C VAL A 440 17.61 -23.46 -14.53
N TRP A 441 17.66 -24.03 -13.31
CA TRP A 441 18.57 -25.12 -12.96
C TRP A 441 17.93 -26.51 -13.13
N HIS A 442 16.60 -26.58 -13.15
CA HIS A 442 15.77 -27.75 -13.43
C HIS A 442 15.06 -27.64 -14.76
#